data_4a7301547fbb3873e98e5ab06838a0d6
#
_entry.id   4a7301547fbb3873e98e5ab06838a0d6
#
_cell.length_a   1.000
_cell.length_b   1.000
_cell.length_c   1.000
_cell.angle_alpha   90.00
_cell.angle_beta   90.00
_cell.angle_gamma   90.00
#
_symmetry.space_group_name_H-M   'P 1'
#
loop_
_entity.id
_entity.type
_entity.pdbx_description
1 polymer ?
#
loop_
_entity_poly.entity_id
_entity_poly.type
_entity_poly.pdbx_seq_one_letter_code
_entity_poly.pdbx_strand_id
1 'polypeptide(L)'
;MQIHFRASNNVAKYEALVHGLKVAKEIGVRRIRCFGDSALIVHQASGISDALDANMALYRFHVQKISGFFDGCEFFHIPRAENEAADELSKLSSSKLAIL
;
A
#
# COMPACT_ATOMS: atom_id res chain seq x y z
N MET A 1 -9.32 -1.38 -7.00
CA MET A 1 -8.70 -2.29 -6.02
C MET A 1 -8.23 -1.52 -4.80
N GLN A 2 -8.32 -2.15 -3.65
CA GLN A 2 -7.82 -1.59 -2.40
C GLN A 2 -6.77 -2.53 -1.81
N ILE A 3 -5.68 -1.96 -1.34
CA ILE A 3 -4.69 -2.70 -0.57
C ILE A 3 -4.50 -2.02 0.79
N HIS A 4 -4.30 -2.83 1.82
CA HIS A 4 -4.04 -2.38 3.19
C HIS A 4 -2.67 -2.88 3.59
N PHE A 5 -1.71 -1.98 3.74
CA PHE A 5 -0.35 -2.35 4.10
C PHE A 5 -0.05 -1.98 5.55
N ARG A 6 0.50 -2.93 6.28
CA ARG A 6 0.91 -2.75 7.67
C ARG A 6 2.09 -3.66 8.01
N ALA A 7 2.93 -3.18 8.89
CA ALA A 7 4.05 -3.94 9.42
C ALA A 7 4.58 -3.26 10.68
N SER A 8 5.56 -3.88 11.34
CA SER A 8 6.10 -3.40 12.61
C SER A 8 7.02 -2.19 12.48
N ASN A 9 7.62 -1.96 11.31
CA ASN A 9 8.55 -0.84 11.11
C ASN A 9 8.38 -0.25 9.70
N ASN A 10 8.98 0.92 9.48
CA ASN A 10 8.81 1.68 8.24
C ASN A 10 9.36 0.95 7.00
N VAL A 11 10.48 0.26 7.12
CA VAL A 11 11.06 -0.51 6.01
C VAL A 11 10.11 -1.62 5.59
N ALA A 12 9.62 -2.41 6.57
CA ALA A 12 8.68 -3.48 6.31
C ALA A 12 7.35 -2.96 5.74
N LYS A 13 6.90 -1.78 6.18
CA LYS A 13 5.69 -1.13 5.63
C LYS A 13 5.88 -0.78 4.16
N TYR A 14 7.03 -0.19 3.80
CA TYR A 14 7.34 0.09 2.41
C TYR A 14 7.43 -1.18 1.56
N GLU A 15 8.07 -2.22 2.08
CA GLU A 15 8.18 -3.50 1.37
C GLU A 15 6.80 -4.10 1.11
N ALA A 16 5.91 -4.05 2.09
CA ALA A 16 4.54 -4.53 1.94
C ALA A 16 3.78 -3.73 0.87
N LEU A 17 3.94 -2.40 0.87
CA LEU A 17 3.33 -1.53 -0.13
C LEU A 17 3.85 -1.83 -1.53
N VAL A 18 5.16 -1.93 -1.70
CA VAL A 18 5.79 -2.23 -3.00
C VAL A 18 5.32 -3.60 -3.50
N HIS A 19 5.28 -4.61 -2.62
CA HIS A 19 4.80 -5.94 -2.99
C HIS A 19 3.34 -5.90 -3.47
N GLY A 20 2.47 -5.23 -2.73
CA GLY A 20 1.06 -5.08 -3.11
C GLY A 20 0.90 -4.39 -4.46
N LEU A 21 1.66 -3.33 -4.72
CA LEU A 21 1.64 -2.62 -6.00
C LEU A 21 2.16 -3.49 -7.15
N LYS A 22 3.20 -4.28 -6.93
CA LYS A 22 3.72 -5.22 -7.96
C LYS A 22 2.69 -6.26 -8.33
N VAL A 23 2.03 -6.86 -7.34
CA VAL A 23 0.98 -7.85 -7.57
C VAL A 23 -0.18 -7.22 -8.33
N ALA A 24 -0.64 -6.04 -7.93
CA ALA A 24 -1.71 -5.32 -8.61
C ALA A 24 -1.36 -5.04 -10.09
N LYS A 25 -0.12 -4.64 -10.35
CA LYS A 25 0.38 -4.42 -11.71
C LYS A 25 0.32 -5.71 -12.53
N GLU A 26 0.77 -6.82 -11.97
CA GLU A 26 0.80 -8.12 -12.65
C GLU A 26 -0.59 -8.61 -13.04
N ILE A 27 -1.58 -8.38 -12.19
CA ILE A 27 -2.98 -8.79 -12.47
C ILE A 27 -3.75 -7.79 -13.33
N GLY A 28 -3.12 -6.69 -13.74
CA GLY A 28 -3.71 -5.74 -14.67
C GLY A 28 -4.69 -4.74 -14.07
N VAL A 29 -4.57 -4.45 -12.78
CA VAL A 29 -5.39 -3.44 -12.11
C VAL A 29 -5.08 -2.06 -12.68
N ARG A 30 -6.10 -1.28 -13.00
CA ARG A 30 -5.93 0.08 -13.53
C ARG A 30 -5.94 1.16 -12.46
N ARG A 31 -6.78 0.99 -11.44
CA ARG A 31 -6.91 1.95 -10.34
C ARG A 31 -6.75 1.24 -9.02
N ILE A 32 -5.97 1.83 -8.14
CA ILE A 32 -5.63 1.24 -6.85
C ILE A 32 -5.69 2.28 -5.74
N ARG A 33 -6.20 1.88 -4.59
CA ARG A 33 -6.20 2.67 -3.36
C ARG A 33 -5.38 1.94 -2.30
N CYS A 34 -4.43 2.64 -1.73
CA CYS A 34 -3.50 2.09 -0.75
C CYS A 34 -3.79 2.71 0.62
N PHE A 35 -4.10 1.87 1.60
CA PHE A 35 -4.43 2.29 2.96
C PHE A 35 -3.34 1.82 3.92
N GLY A 36 -2.73 2.75 4.63
CA GLY A 36 -1.66 2.47 5.58
C GLY A 36 -1.86 3.14 6.92
N ASP A 37 -1.32 2.55 7.97
CA ASP A 37 -1.41 3.05 9.33
C ASP A 37 -0.26 4.00 9.72
N SER A 38 0.63 4.31 8.80
CA SER A 38 1.73 5.25 8.99
C SER A 38 1.52 6.51 8.17
N ALA A 39 1.25 7.62 8.81
CA ALA A 39 1.15 8.91 8.15
C ALA A 39 2.44 9.26 7.40
N LEU A 40 3.60 8.94 7.97
CA LEU A 40 4.90 9.18 7.34
C LEU A 40 5.02 8.47 5.99
N ILE A 41 4.73 7.17 5.94
CA ILE A 41 4.82 6.39 4.71
C ILE A 41 3.80 6.87 3.68
N VAL A 42 2.57 7.11 4.10
CA VAL A 42 1.50 7.61 3.21
C VAL A 42 1.90 8.95 2.60
N HIS A 43 2.39 9.88 3.40
CA HIS A 43 2.81 11.20 2.93
C HIS A 43 4.02 11.12 2.00
N GLN A 44 5.01 10.28 2.29
CA GLN A 44 6.15 10.08 1.40
C GLN A 44 5.76 9.43 0.08
N ALA A 45 4.95 8.39 0.13
CA ALA A 45 4.51 7.67 -1.06
C ALA A 45 3.66 8.55 -1.98
N SER A 46 2.82 9.42 -1.41
CA SER A 46 2.00 10.37 -2.18
C SER A 46 2.77 11.61 -2.67
N GLY A 47 4.02 11.79 -2.22
CA GLY A 47 4.85 12.93 -2.60
C GLY A 47 4.65 14.19 -1.75
N ILE A 48 3.85 14.12 -0.68
CA ILE A 48 3.60 15.27 0.21
C ILE A 48 4.84 15.59 1.05
N SER A 49 5.57 14.56 1.49
CA SER A 49 6.78 14.71 2.32
C SER A 49 7.98 14.07 1.64
N ASP A 50 9.16 14.63 1.87
CA ASP A 50 10.42 14.05 1.40
C ASP A 50 10.87 12.93 2.32
N ALA A 51 11.56 11.95 1.75
CA ALA A 51 12.18 10.88 2.53
C ALA A 51 13.43 11.41 3.23
N LEU A 52 13.55 11.11 4.55
CA LEU A 52 14.63 11.66 5.38
C LEU A 52 15.93 10.88 5.33
N ASP A 53 15.92 9.62 4.91
CA ASP A 53 17.11 8.79 4.81
C ASP A 53 17.19 8.08 3.45
N ALA A 54 18.39 7.57 3.13
CA ALA A 54 18.67 6.96 1.82
C ALA A 54 17.83 5.71 1.56
N ASN A 55 17.60 4.87 2.59
CA ASN A 55 16.81 3.66 2.44
C ASN A 55 15.35 3.99 2.13
N MET A 56 14.78 4.93 2.87
CA MET A 56 13.39 5.35 2.63
C MET A 56 13.25 6.06 1.29
N ALA A 57 14.26 6.82 0.87
CA ALA A 57 14.27 7.46 -0.45
C ALA A 57 14.24 6.44 -1.58
N LEU A 58 14.95 5.33 -1.47
CA LEU A 58 14.93 4.25 -2.44
C LEU A 58 13.55 3.59 -2.53
N TYR A 59 12.94 3.28 -1.38
CA TYR A 59 11.60 2.71 -1.35
C TYR A 59 10.57 3.68 -1.94
N ARG A 60 10.66 4.96 -1.59
CA ARG A 60 9.78 5.99 -2.15
C ARG A 60 9.91 6.05 -3.66
N PHE A 61 11.14 6.01 -4.18
CA PHE A 61 11.39 6.00 -5.61
C PHE A 61 10.72 4.80 -6.28
N HIS A 62 10.86 3.60 -5.71
CA HIS A 62 10.21 2.39 -6.22
C HIS A 62 8.68 2.52 -6.23
N VAL A 63 8.10 3.02 -5.16
CA VAL A 63 6.66 3.23 -5.06
C VAL A 63 6.17 4.19 -6.14
N GLN A 64 6.85 5.31 -6.31
CA GLN A 64 6.47 6.31 -7.32
C GLN A 64 6.60 5.78 -8.74
N LYS A 65 7.63 4.99 -9.01
CA LYS A 65 7.84 4.37 -10.31
C LYS A 65 6.74 3.35 -10.63
N ILE A 66 6.42 2.48 -9.68
CA ILE A 66 5.38 1.47 -9.87
C ILE A 66 4.00 2.13 -9.98
N SER A 67 3.72 3.15 -9.16
CA SER A 67 2.44 3.85 -9.19
C SER A 67 2.13 4.49 -10.54
N GLY A 68 3.15 4.82 -11.31
CA GLY A 68 3.00 5.37 -12.66
C GLY A 68 2.40 4.39 -13.68
N PHE A 69 2.37 3.09 -13.39
CA PHE A 69 1.73 2.11 -14.26
C PHE A 69 0.21 2.07 -14.11
N PHE A 70 -0.32 2.68 -13.07
CA PHE A 70 -1.77 2.72 -12.84
C PHE A 70 -2.38 3.99 -13.41
N ASP A 71 -3.60 3.91 -13.90
CA ASP A 71 -4.36 5.08 -14.33
C ASP A 71 -4.73 5.97 -13.15
N GLY A 72 -4.89 5.37 -11.97
CA GLY A 72 -5.09 6.08 -10.72
C GLY A 72 -4.49 5.31 -9.55
N CYS A 73 -3.69 6.00 -8.76
CA CYS A 73 -3.08 5.43 -7.56
C CYS A 73 -3.20 6.47 -6.44
N GLU A 74 -3.94 6.13 -5.40
CA GLU A 74 -4.20 7.02 -4.28
C GLU A 74 -3.72 6.40 -2.98
N PHE A 75 -3.21 7.23 -2.07
CA PHE A 75 -2.69 6.80 -0.78
C PHE A 75 -3.48 7.45 0.34
N PHE A 76 -3.91 6.66 1.31
CA PHE A 76 -4.71 7.12 2.44
C PHE A 76 -4.11 6.65 3.75
N HIS A 77 -4.09 7.53 4.74
CA HIS A 77 -3.75 7.18 6.11
C HIS A 77 -5.02 6.84 6.88
N ILE A 78 -5.02 5.68 7.52
CA ILE A 78 -6.11 5.27 8.42
C ILE A 78 -5.52 4.82 9.76
N PRO A 79 -6.27 4.93 10.87
CA PRO A 79 -5.83 4.42 12.16
C PRO A 79 -5.52 2.92 12.08
N ARG A 80 -4.53 2.47 12.84
CA ARG A 80 -4.08 1.08 12.83
C ARG A 80 -5.20 0.07 13.04
N ALA A 81 -6.10 0.35 14.00
CA ALA A 81 -7.23 -0.54 14.28
C ALA A 81 -8.16 -0.70 13.08
N GLU A 82 -8.43 0.39 12.35
CA GLU A 82 -9.25 0.34 11.13
C GLU A 82 -8.55 -0.42 10.01
N ASN A 83 -7.23 -0.25 9.85
CA ASN A 83 -6.46 -0.95 8.84
C ASN A 83 -6.46 -2.46 9.10
N GLU A 84 -6.30 -2.88 10.35
CA GLU A 84 -6.36 -4.29 10.74
C GLU A 84 -7.73 -4.90 10.47
N ALA A 85 -8.80 -4.21 10.85
CA ALA A 85 -10.16 -4.67 10.63
C ALA A 85 -10.48 -4.81 9.13
N ALA A 86 -10.08 -3.85 8.32
CA ALA A 86 -10.28 -3.90 6.88
C ALA A 86 -9.50 -5.05 6.22
N ASP A 87 -8.27 -5.29 6.65
CA ASP A 87 -7.44 -6.40 6.16
C ASP A 87 -8.08 -7.76 6.50
N GLU A 88 -8.57 -7.93 7.71
CA GLU A 88 -9.26 -9.16 8.13
C GLU A 88 -10.56 -9.39 7.37
N LEU A 89 -11.36 -8.35 7.17
CA LEU A 89 -12.57 -8.45 6.38
C LEU A 89 -12.28 -8.83 4.93
N SER A 90 -11.23 -8.30 4.35
CA SER A 90 -10.80 -8.66 2.99
C SER A 90 -10.42 -10.14 2.91
N LYS A 91 -9.73 -10.66 3.90
CA LYS A 91 -9.37 -12.08 3.97
C LYS A 91 -10.60 -12.99 4.10
N LEU A 92 -11.56 -12.61 4.93
CA LEU A 92 -12.81 -13.36 5.09
C LEU A 92 -13.63 -13.37 3.81
N SER A 93 -13.73 -12.26 3.13
CA SER A 93 -14.42 -12.16 1.84
C SER A 93 -13.77 -13.05 0.79
N SER A 94 -12.44 -13.06 0.72
CA SER A 94 -11.70 -13.93 -0.19
C SER A 94 -11.95 -15.40 0.12
N SER A 95 -12.00 -15.77 1.39
CA SER A 95 -12.31 -17.15 1.81
C SER A 95 -13.71 -17.57 1.40
N LYS A 96 -14.69 -16.69 1.55
CA LYS A 96 -16.06 -16.97 1.09
C LYS A 96 -16.13 -17.16 -0.41
N LEU A 97 -15.45 -16.35 -1.18
CA LEU A 97 -15.39 -16.47 -2.63
C LEU A 97 -14.75 -17.79 -3.07
N ALA A 98 -13.77 -18.25 -2.32
CA ALA A 98 -13.11 -19.54 -2.59
C ALA A 98 -14.01 -20.74 -2.31
N ILE A 99 -14.95 -20.61 -1.40
CA ILE A 99 -15.92 -21.66 -1.04
C ILE A 99 -17.07 -21.74 -2.06
N LEU A 100 -17.42 -20.62 -2.61
CA LEU A 100 -18.50 -20.54 -3.60
C LEU A 100 -18.05 -21.02 -4.98
#